data_c711c840e6473c75c4598daa35bcb65e
#
_entry.id   c711c840e6473c75c4598daa35bcb65e
#
_cell.length_a   1.000
_cell.length_b   1.000
_cell.length_c   1.000
_cell.angle_alpha   90.00
_cell.angle_beta   90.00
_cell.angle_gamma   90.00
#
_symmetry.space_group_name_H-M   'P 1'
#
loop_
_entity.id
_entity.type
_entity.pdbx_description
1 polymer ?
#
loop_
_entity_poly.entity_id
_entity_poly.type
_entity_poly.pdbx_seq_one_letter_code
_entity_poly.pdbx_strand_id
1 'polypeptide(L)'
;MMRNVTREATSLGLGLALAAGMAGCRVHVDKDANGEEKTVQVDTPFGGVHVNTDQITAADLGLQVYPGAVAVNDNDKHKSADVHLGFGQWELRVRAVSYETPDSAEKVTAFYKKGLGRYGDVITCQGNSPIGTPATTSEGLTCADNDKNANVKFDREDYGTGKDSLELKAGSKRHQHIVGFEHPKDGKTRFALVALDLPAVMDEGSGKSD
;
A
#
# COMPACT_ATOMS: atom_id res chain seq x y z
N MET A 1 75.31 24.52 30.13
CA MET A 1 75.36 24.82 28.70
C MET A 1 75.02 23.58 27.91
N MET A 2 73.80 23.33 27.61
CA MET A 2 73.49 22.32 26.57
C MET A 2 72.06 22.61 26.12
N ARG A 3 71.90 22.84 24.85
CA ARG A 3 70.71 23.22 24.10
C ARG A 3 69.91 21.98 23.81
N ASN A 4 68.65 21.96 24.22
CA ASN A 4 67.69 20.96 23.73
C ASN A 4 66.90 21.56 22.60
N VAL A 5 67.09 20.96 21.43
CA VAL A 5 66.37 21.25 20.21
C VAL A 5 65.03 20.50 20.20
N THR A 6 63.99 21.25 20.13
CA THR A 6 62.62 20.82 19.90
C THR A 6 62.45 19.95 18.68
N ARG A 7 61.68 18.86 18.81
CA ARG A 7 61.02 18.13 17.75
C ARG A 7 59.53 18.42 17.78
N GLU A 8 59.14 19.42 17.07
CA GLU A 8 57.82 19.64 16.60
C GLU A 8 57.72 19.03 15.19
N ALA A 9 56.97 17.96 15.05
CA ALA A 9 56.58 17.58 13.68
C ALA A 9 55.37 16.64 13.73
N THR A 10 54.30 17.03 13.07
CA THR A 10 53.34 16.23 12.33
C THR A 10 52.34 15.40 13.12
N SER A 11 51.24 16.03 13.49
CA SER A 11 49.95 15.38 13.63
C SER A 11 48.80 16.26 13.10
N LEU A 12 48.92 16.70 11.86
CA LEU A 12 47.87 17.44 11.17
C LEU A 12 47.56 16.70 9.87
N GLY A 13 46.73 15.68 9.90
CA GLY A 13 46.43 14.97 8.67
C GLY A 13 45.38 13.85 8.75
N LEU A 14 44.75 13.58 9.90
CA LEU A 14 43.82 12.44 10.01
C LEU A 14 42.42 12.83 10.48
N GLY A 15 42.07 14.11 10.50
CA GLY A 15 40.79 14.60 11.01
C GLY A 15 39.72 14.95 9.94
N LEU A 16 40.04 14.87 8.65
CA LEU A 16 39.15 15.39 7.58
C LEU A 16 38.40 14.34 6.76
N ALA A 17 38.55 13.06 7.06
CA ALA A 17 37.91 12.00 6.26
C ALA A 17 36.66 11.37 6.88
N LEU A 18 36.25 11.76 8.10
CA LEU A 18 35.06 11.19 8.75
C LEU A 18 33.79 12.05 8.68
N ALA A 19 33.83 13.23 8.07
CA ALA A 19 32.67 14.13 8.00
C ALA A 19 31.81 13.94 6.74
N ALA A 20 32.15 13.04 5.82
CA ALA A 20 31.42 12.82 4.57
C ALA A 20 30.38 11.69 4.62
N GLY A 21 30.17 11.05 5.76
CA GLY A 21 29.34 9.84 5.88
C GLY A 21 27.91 10.05 6.42
N MET A 22 27.49 11.27 6.76
CA MET A 22 26.17 11.53 7.35
C MET A 22 25.22 12.36 6.47
N ALA A 23 25.45 12.38 5.19
CA ALA A 23 24.55 13.05 4.26
C ALA A 23 23.63 12.00 3.64
N GLY A 24 22.42 11.81 4.19
CA GLY A 24 21.54 11.10 3.35
C GLY A 24 20.17 10.61 3.81
N CYS A 25 19.82 10.61 5.06
CA CYS A 25 18.43 10.33 5.44
C CYS A 25 17.71 11.63 5.77
N ARG A 26 16.67 11.95 5.00
CA ARG A 26 15.79 13.08 5.28
C ARG A 26 14.43 12.55 5.68
N VAL A 27 13.97 12.91 6.86
CA VAL A 27 12.62 12.57 7.34
C VAL A 27 11.81 13.85 7.44
N HIS A 28 10.66 13.86 6.80
CA HIS A 28 9.68 14.93 6.83
C HIS A 28 8.34 14.37 7.33
N VAL A 29 7.74 15.01 8.32
CA VAL A 29 6.44 14.62 8.87
C VAL A 29 5.57 15.87 8.97
N ASP A 30 4.48 15.88 8.23
CA ASP A 30 3.45 16.91 8.33
C ASP A 30 2.31 16.41 9.24
N LYS A 31 1.87 17.28 10.14
CA LYS A 31 0.75 17.03 11.05
C LYS A 31 -0.37 18.03 10.80
N ASP A 32 -1.60 17.59 11.02
CA ASP A 32 -2.75 18.49 10.98
C ASP A 32 -2.86 19.34 12.25
N ALA A 33 -3.92 20.16 12.31
CA ALA A 33 -4.20 21.04 13.46
C ALA A 33 -4.47 20.27 14.78
N ASN A 34 -4.78 18.98 14.70
CA ASN A 34 -5.02 18.09 15.85
C ASN A 34 -3.77 17.30 16.26
N GLY A 35 -2.65 17.45 15.51
CA GLY A 35 -1.40 16.76 15.75
C GLY A 35 -1.32 15.36 15.12
N GLU A 36 -2.31 14.95 14.30
CA GLU A 36 -2.28 13.69 13.57
C GLU A 36 -1.34 13.76 12.37
N GLU A 37 -0.58 12.70 12.13
CA GLU A 37 0.37 12.61 11.02
C GLU A 37 -0.39 12.44 9.70
N LYS A 38 -0.28 13.41 8.79
CA LYS A 38 -0.93 13.39 7.48
C LYS A 38 0.00 12.94 6.36
N THR A 39 1.27 13.27 6.48
CA THR A 39 2.30 12.91 5.52
C THR A 39 3.55 12.48 6.26
N VAL A 40 4.08 11.33 5.89
CA VAL A 40 5.40 10.87 6.33
C VAL A 40 6.24 10.60 5.09
N GLN A 41 7.36 11.28 4.98
CA GLN A 41 8.32 11.10 3.90
C GLN A 41 9.69 10.77 4.49
N VAL A 42 10.27 9.68 4.03
CA VAL A 42 11.63 9.27 4.37
C VAL A 42 12.41 9.09 3.08
N ASP A 43 13.39 9.92 2.85
CA ASP A 43 14.28 9.83 1.69
C ASP A 43 15.66 9.33 2.12
N THR A 44 16.17 8.35 1.40
CA THR A 44 17.51 7.81 1.55
C THR A 44 18.25 7.83 0.21
N PRO A 45 19.58 7.74 0.17
CA PRO A 45 20.32 7.66 -1.10
C PRO A 45 19.98 6.45 -1.97
N PHE A 46 19.29 5.45 -1.42
CA PHE A 46 18.97 4.19 -2.09
C PHE A 46 17.48 4.04 -2.42
N GLY A 47 16.61 4.91 -1.88
CA GLY A 47 15.17 4.88 -2.09
C GLY A 47 14.41 5.65 -1.02
N GLY A 48 13.07 5.61 -1.08
CA GLY A 48 12.22 6.36 -0.18
C GLY A 48 10.92 5.66 0.20
N VAL A 49 10.32 6.16 1.26
CA VAL A 49 8.98 5.79 1.75
C VAL A 49 8.16 7.06 1.84
N HIS A 50 7.04 7.10 1.15
CA HIS A 50 6.08 8.21 1.19
C HIS A 50 4.73 7.67 1.62
N VAL A 51 4.16 8.22 2.68
CA VAL A 51 2.82 7.88 3.16
C VAL A 51 2.01 9.15 3.27
N ASN A 52 0.89 9.20 2.57
CA ASN A 52 -0.09 10.27 2.68
C ASN A 52 -1.42 9.70 3.17
N THR A 53 -2.06 10.37 4.10
CA THR A 53 -3.36 9.97 4.64
C THR A 53 -4.43 11.02 4.34
N ASP A 54 -5.69 10.58 4.22
CA ASP A 54 -6.89 11.42 4.02
C ASP A 54 -6.91 12.31 2.75
N GLN A 55 -6.06 12.00 1.74
CA GLN A 55 -5.97 12.77 0.51
C GLN A 55 -6.47 12.01 -0.73
N ILE A 56 -6.68 10.69 -0.62
CA ILE A 56 -7.09 9.83 -1.75
C ILE A 56 -8.60 9.75 -1.85
N THR A 57 -9.09 9.82 -3.08
CA THR A 57 -10.49 9.62 -3.45
C THR A 57 -10.66 8.39 -4.34
N ALA A 58 -11.90 7.92 -4.53
CA ALA A 58 -12.18 6.82 -5.46
C ALA A 58 -11.74 7.15 -6.91
N ALA A 59 -11.79 8.42 -7.31
CA ALA A 59 -11.36 8.86 -8.64
C ALA A 59 -9.84 8.67 -8.85
N ASP A 60 -9.03 8.85 -7.80
CA ASP A 60 -7.58 8.64 -7.84
C ASP A 60 -7.22 7.15 -8.01
N LEU A 61 -8.13 6.25 -7.64
CA LEU A 61 -8.03 4.82 -7.90
C LEU A 61 -8.65 4.43 -9.25
N GLY A 62 -9.14 5.41 -10.02
CA GLY A 62 -9.86 5.16 -11.25
C GLY A 62 -11.23 4.51 -11.06
N LEU A 63 -11.81 4.49 -9.89
CA LEU A 63 -13.12 3.93 -9.57
C LEU A 63 -14.16 5.02 -9.30
N GLN A 64 -15.43 4.67 -9.41
CA GLN A 64 -16.52 5.55 -9.04
C GLN A 64 -16.93 5.27 -7.59
N VAL A 65 -17.35 6.31 -6.86
CA VAL A 65 -17.99 6.13 -5.57
C VAL A 65 -19.34 5.45 -5.76
N TYR A 66 -19.67 4.46 -4.94
CA TYR A 66 -21.00 3.85 -4.93
C TYR A 66 -22.05 4.92 -4.59
N PRO A 67 -23.17 5.03 -5.34
CA PRO A 67 -24.19 6.05 -5.09
C PRO A 67 -24.69 6.00 -3.65
N GLY A 68 -24.64 7.14 -2.97
CA GLY A 68 -25.07 7.27 -1.57
C GLY A 68 -24.06 6.76 -0.53
N ALA A 69 -22.89 6.25 -0.94
CA ALA A 69 -21.83 5.93 0.00
C ALA A 69 -21.12 7.20 0.49
N VAL A 70 -20.73 7.19 1.75
CA VAL A 70 -19.94 8.24 2.39
C VAL A 70 -18.59 7.68 2.83
N ALA A 71 -17.53 8.51 2.78
CA ALA A 71 -16.24 8.10 3.28
C ALA A 71 -16.32 7.79 4.79
N VAL A 72 -15.69 6.69 5.21
CA VAL A 72 -15.65 6.30 6.63
C VAL A 72 -14.95 7.38 7.43
N ASN A 73 -15.55 7.79 8.55
CA ASN A 73 -15.02 8.79 9.46
C ASN A 73 -15.01 8.22 10.88
N ASP A 74 -14.17 7.23 11.13
CA ASP A 74 -13.89 6.77 12.50
C ASP A 74 -12.83 7.69 13.09
N ASN A 75 -13.07 8.22 14.30
CA ASN A 75 -12.21 9.21 14.97
C ASN A 75 -10.75 8.74 15.16
N ASP A 76 -10.50 7.43 15.02
CA ASP A 76 -9.20 6.80 15.24
C ASP A 76 -8.58 6.16 13.96
N LYS A 77 -9.23 6.31 12.79
CA LYS A 77 -8.76 5.68 11.54
C LYS A 77 -8.79 6.66 10.38
N HIS A 78 -7.73 6.66 9.60
CA HIS A 78 -7.63 7.44 8.36
C HIS A 78 -8.63 6.92 7.31
N LYS A 79 -9.30 7.84 6.63
CA LYS A 79 -10.29 7.53 5.58
C LYS A 79 -9.66 6.97 4.32
N SER A 80 -8.43 7.38 4.06
CA SER A 80 -7.65 6.98 2.89
C SER A 80 -6.16 6.95 3.19
N ALA A 81 -5.43 6.20 2.38
CA ALA A 81 -3.97 6.11 2.45
C ALA A 81 -3.37 5.98 1.05
N ASP A 82 -2.25 6.66 0.82
CA ASP A 82 -1.35 6.46 -0.32
C ASP A 82 0.03 6.12 0.24
N VAL A 83 0.44 4.89 0.08
CA VAL A 83 1.75 4.38 0.50
C VAL A 83 2.57 4.09 -0.73
N HIS A 84 3.70 4.76 -0.86
CA HIS A 84 4.64 4.57 -1.95
C HIS A 84 6.02 4.22 -1.39
N LEU A 85 6.55 3.07 -1.79
CA LEU A 85 7.88 2.57 -1.45
C LEU A 85 8.69 2.43 -2.72
N GLY A 86 9.87 3.05 -2.79
CA GLY A 86 10.75 2.99 -3.95
C GLY A 86 12.20 2.72 -3.55
N PHE A 87 12.85 1.71 -4.19
CA PHE A 87 14.25 1.35 -4.02
C PHE A 87 14.86 0.96 -5.36
N GLY A 88 15.61 1.87 -5.98
CA GLY A 88 16.15 1.67 -7.31
C GLY A 88 15.05 1.50 -8.36
N GLN A 89 14.94 0.31 -8.97
CA GLN A 89 13.89 -0.04 -9.94
C GLN A 89 12.70 -0.76 -9.30
N TRP A 90 12.75 -1.02 -8.00
CA TRP A 90 11.69 -1.64 -7.23
C TRP A 90 10.74 -0.57 -6.73
N GLU A 91 9.48 -0.67 -7.08
CA GLU A 91 8.43 0.27 -6.70
C GLU A 91 7.17 -0.49 -6.28
N LEU A 92 6.66 -0.17 -5.10
CA LEU A 92 5.39 -0.63 -4.58
C LEU A 92 4.52 0.59 -4.27
N ARG A 93 3.29 0.61 -4.76
CA ARG A 93 2.32 1.63 -4.39
C ARG A 93 0.99 1.00 -4.00
N VAL A 94 0.47 1.43 -2.87
CA VAL A 94 -0.86 1.05 -2.37
C VAL A 94 -1.66 2.31 -2.12
N ARG A 95 -2.79 2.46 -2.82
CA ARG A 95 -3.74 3.53 -2.59
C ARG A 95 -5.06 2.92 -2.15
N ALA A 96 -5.63 3.42 -1.07
CA ALA A 96 -6.85 2.89 -0.51
C ALA A 96 -7.77 4.00 0.00
N VAL A 97 -9.07 3.79 -0.10
CA VAL A 97 -10.09 4.65 0.50
C VAL A 97 -11.29 3.81 0.94
N SER A 98 -11.79 4.07 2.16
CA SER A 98 -12.90 3.32 2.76
C SER A 98 -14.19 4.12 2.72
N TYR A 99 -15.28 3.40 2.41
CA TYR A 99 -16.65 3.93 2.33
C TYR A 99 -17.62 3.09 3.14
N GLU A 100 -18.73 3.69 3.53
CA GLU A 100 -19.86 2.99 4.11
C GLU A 100 -21.18 3.42 3.44
N THR A 101 -22.15 2.50 3.41
CA THR A 101 -23.50 2.70 2.87
C THR A 101 -24.52 1.87 3.63
N PRO A 102 -25.79 2.33 3.74
CA PRO A 102 -26.87 1.50 4.27
C PRO A 102 -27.31 0.38 3.32
N ASP A 103 -26.90 0.41 2.05
CA ASP A 103 -27.24 -0.63 1.09
C ASP A 103 -26.48 -1.94 1.40
N SER A 104 -27.06 -3.07 0.95
CA SER A 104 -26.49 -4.39 1.19
C SER A 104 -25.19 -4.63 0.39
N ALA A 105 -24.34 -5.52 0.90
CA ALA A 105 -23.09 -5.91 0.26
C ALA A 105 -23.31 -6.46 -1.17
N GLU A 106 -24.45 -7.15 -1.43
CA GLU A 106 -24.78 -7.66 -2.77
C GLU A 106 -24.97 -6.55 -3.79
N LYS A 107 -25.64 -5.44 -3.42
CA LYS A 107 -25.84 -4.29 -4.30
C LYS A 107 -24.49 -3.62 -4.62
N VAL A 108 -23.66 -3.41 -3.59
CA VAL A 108 -22.33 -2.83 -3.74
C VAL A 108 -21.44 -3.73 -4.62
N THR A 109 -21.48 -5.06 -4.39
CA THR A 109 -20.79 -6.07 -5.20
C THR A 109 -21.20 -5.99 -6.68
N ALA A 110 -22.52 -5.94 -6.97
CA ALA A 110 -23.02 -5.86 -8.34
C ALA A 110 -22.56 -4.58 -9.05
N PHE A 111 -22.56 -3.45 -8.36
CA PHE A 111 -22.07 -2.18 -8.89
C PHE A 111 -20.58 -2.25 -9.24
N TYR A 112 -19.76 -2.73 -8.31
CA TYR A 112 -18.31 -2.78 -8.54
C TYR A 112 -17.86 -3.89 -9.48
N LYS A 113 -18.56 -5.02 -9.57
CA LYS A 113 -18.32 -6.01 -10.63
C LYS A 113 -18.40 -5.37 -12.02
N LYS A 114 -19.41 -4.53 -12.27
CA LYS A 114 -19.53 -3.80 -13.53
C LYS A 114 -18.42 -2.76 -13.70
N GLY A 115 -18.10 -2.01 -12.64
CA GLY A 115 -17.07 -0.96 -12.69
C GLY A 115 -15.66 -1.52 -12.90
N LEU A 116 -15.34 -2.63 -12.27
CA LEU A 116 -14.05 -3.32 -12.37
C LEU A 116 -13.85 -4.00 -13.72
N GLY A 117 -14.91 -4.40 -14.41
CA GLY A 117 -14.84 -5.08 -15.72
C GLY A 117 -14.08 -4.32 -16.81
N ARG A 118 -13.85 -3.02 -16.63
CA ARG A 118 -13.02 -2.22 -17.55
C ARG A 118 -11.51 -2.47 -17.39
N TYR A 119 -11.10 -3.12 -16.32
CA TYR A 119 -9.72 -3.48 -16.04
C TYR A 119 -9.38 -4.93 -16.39
N GLY A 120 -10.35 -5.69 -16.89
CA GLY A 120 -10.22 -7.09 -17.25
C GLY A 120 -11.29 -7.95 -16.59
N ASP A 121 -11.03 -9.26 -16.52
CA ASP A 121 -11.91 -10.20 -15.84
C ASP A 121 -11.99 -9.87 -14.34
N VAL A 122 -13.18 -10.01 -13.76
CA VAL A 122 -13.41 -9.78 -12.33
C VAL A 122 -13.54 -11.10 -11.60
N ILE A 123 -12.56 -11.42 -10.75
CA ILE A 123 -12.64 -12.56 -9.84
C ILE A 123 -13.28 -12.13 -8.52
N THR A 124 -14.15 -13.00 -7.98
CA THR A 124 -14.75 -12.83 -6.65
C THR A 124 -14.11 -13.83 -5.70
N CYS A 125 -13.59 -13.34 -4.59
CA CYS A 125 -12.89 -14.15 -3.60
C CYS A 125 -13.62 -14.12 -2.24
N GLN A 126 -13.66 -15.26 -1.56
CA GLN A 126 -13.96 -15.35 -0.14
C GLN A 126 -12.71 -15.89 0.57
N GLY A 127 -12.01 -14.98 1.26
CA GLY A 127 -10.64 -15.26 1.68
C GLY A 127 -9.77 -15.63 0.46
N ASN A 128 -9.10 -16.78 0.52
CA ASN A 128 -8.22 -17.26 -0.54
C ASN A 128 -8.91 -18.17 -1.58
N SER A 129 -10.24 -18.26 -1.54
CA SER A 129 -11.01 -19.16 -2.40
C SER A 129 -11.88 -18.39 -3.38
N PRO A 130 -11.88 -18.74 -4.69
CA PRO A 130 -12.77 -18.10 -5.66
C PRO A 130 -14.23 -18.53 -5.44
N ILE A 131 -15.15 -17.57 -5.61
CA ILE A 131 -16.59 -17.80 -5.64
C ILE A 131 -17.08 -17.63 -7.07
N GLY A 132 -17.62 -18.70 -7.64
CA GLY A 132 -18.13 -18.69 -9.02
C GLY A 132 -17.02 -18.71 -10.06
N THR A 133 -17.25 -18.03 -11.19
CA THR A 133 -16.32 -17.95 -12.33
C THR A 133 -15.99 -16.50 -12.66
N PRO A 134 -14.73 -16.22 -13.10
CA PRO A 134 -13.60 -17.16 -13.26
C PRO A 134 -12.93 -17.50 -11.92
N ALA A 135 -12.27 -18.67 -11.83
CA ALA A 135 -11.38 -19.02 -10.71
C ALA A 135 -9.97 -18.43 -10.86
N THR A 136 -9.60 -18.10 -12.09
CA THR A 136 -8.39 -17.34 -12.48
C THR A 136 -8.79 -16.43 -13.61
N THR A 137 -8.38 -15.17 -13.56
CA THR A 137 -8.67 -14.20 -14.64
C THR A 137 -7.78 -14.45 -15.85
N SER A 138 -8.16 -13.91 -17.02
CA SER A 138 -7.32 -13.96 -18.24
C SER A 138 -5.98 -13.25 -18.02
N GLU A 139 -5.95 -12.25 -17.13
CA GLU A 139 -4.76 -11.49 -16.75
C GLU A 139 -3.91 -12.20 -15.68
N GLY A 140 -4.35 -13.40 -15.24
CA GLY A 140 -3.64 -14.29 -14.35
C GLY A 140 -3.82 -14.01 -12.86
N LEU A 141 -4.83 -13.21 -12.44
CA LEU A 141 -5.15 -13.01 -11.03
C LEU A 141 -5.84 -14.25 -10.44
N THR A 142 -5.48 -14.56 -9.20
CA THR A 142 -6.13 -15.57 -8.37
C THR A 142 -6.51 -14.99 -7.01
N CYS A 143 -7.30 -15.72 -6.22
CA CYS A 143 -7.62 -15.28 -4.86
C CYS A 143 -6.44 -15.43 -3.89
N ALA A 144 -5.47 -16.26 -4.20
CA ALA A 144 -4.30 -16.55 -3.35
C ALA A 144 -3.08 -15.64 -3.61
N ASP A 145 -3.14 -14.76 -4.63
CA ASP A 145 -1.96 -13.99 -5.08
C ASP A 145 -1.39 -13.02 -4.03
N ASN A 146 -2.19 -12.65 -3.04
CA ASN A 146 -1.75 -11.71 -1.99
C ASN A 146 -0.95 -12.39 -0.86
N ASP A 147 -0.97 -13.72 -0.76
CA ASP A 147 -0.41 -14.44 0.39
C ASP A 147 1.05 -14.87 0.21
N LYS A 148 1.54 -14.99 -1.01
CA LYS A 148 2.81 -15.68 -1.27
C LYS A 148 4.04 -14.77 -1.37
N ASN A 149 3.89 -13.49 -1.66
CA ASN A 149 5.01 -12.61 -2.02
C ASN A 149 5.15 -11.34 -1.19
N ALA A 150 4.23 -11.02 -0.31
CA ALA A 150 4.36 -9.89 0.58
C ALA A 150 4.71 -10.38 1.99
N ASN A 151 6.00 -10.30 2.37
CA ASN A 151 6.41 -10.33 3.77
C ASN A 151 5.91 -9.09 4.56
N VAL A 152 5.00 -8.33 3.99
CA VAL A 152 4.29 -7.24 4.65
C VAL A 152 3.06 -7.85 5.31
N LYS A 153 3.17 -8.15 6.58
CA LYS A 153 2.01 -8.43 7.42
C LYS A 153 1.24 -7.12 7.58
N PHE A 154 0.26 -6.91 6.71
CA PHE A 154 -0.81 -5.99 7.08
C PHE A 154 -1.56 -6.65 8.24
N ASP A 155 -1.83 -5.92 9.30
CA ASP A 155 -2.71 -6.40 10.36
C ASP A 155 -4.09 -6.60 9.75
N ARG A 156 -4.38 -7.87 9.43
CA ARG A 156 -5.56 -8.29 8.67
C ARG A 156 -6.86 -8.13 9.46
N GLU A 157 -6.78 -7.98 10.77
CA GLU A 157 -7.94 -7.87 11.63
C GLU A 157 -8.72 -6.57 11.42
N ASP A 158 -8.03 -5.50 11.00
CA ASP A 158 -8.64 -4.18 10.81
C ASP A 158 -9.29 -3.95 9.44
N TYR A 159 -8.93 -4.74 8.41
CA TYR A 159 -9.41 -4.55 7.02
C TYR A 159 -10.29 -5.68 6.49
N GLY A 160 -10.87 -6.51 7.35
CA GLY A 160 -11.79 -7.57 6.93
C GLY A 160 -11.15 -8.63 5.99
N THR A 161 -9.82 -8.74 5.94
CA THR A 161 -9.10 -9.72 5.11
C THR A 161 -8.97 -11.11 5.79
N GLY A 162 -9.92 -11.45 6.68
CA GLY A 162 -10.03 -12.76 7.28
C GLY A 162 -10.43 -13.85 6.28
N LYS A 163 -10.48 -15.10 6.72
CA LYS A 163 -10.87 -16.26 5.89
C LYS A 163 -12.26 -16.12 5.25
N ASP A 164 -13.12 -15.24 5.79
CA ASP A 164 -14.49 -15.01 5.34
C ASP A 164 -14.69 -13.66 4.64
N SER A 165 -13.62 -12.86 4.41
CA SER A 165 -13.74 -11.57 3.73
C SER A 165 -14.10 -11.75 2.26
N LEU A 166 -15.08 -10.97 1.81
CA LEU A 166 -15.47 -10.89 0.41
C LEU A 166 -14.60 -9.85 -0.30
N GLU A 167 -14.00 -10.23 -1.42
CA GLU A 167 -13.21 -9.32 -2.25
C GLU A 167 -13.56 -9.49 -3.74
N LEU A 168 -13.51 -8.38 -4.47
CA LEU A 168 -13.52 -8.34 -5.93
C LEU A 168 -12.16 -7.86 -6.41
N LYS A 169 -11.54 -8.56 -7.35
CA LYS A 169 -10.26 -8.16 -7.93
C LYS A 169 -10.34 -8.13 -9.45
N ALA A 170 -9.69 -7.15 -10.07
CA ALA A 170 -9.51 -7.05 -11.51
C ALA A 170 -8.18 -6.38 -11.84
N GLY A 171 -7.69 -6.57 -13.06
CA GLY A 171 -6.40 -6.08 -13.54
C GLY A 171 -5.37 -7.20 -13.69
N SER A 172 -4.10 -6.84 -13.80
CA SER A 172 -3.00 -7.79 -13.90
C SER A 172 -2.41 -8.13 -12.53
N LYS A 173 -1.53 -9.14 -12.45
CA LYS A 173 -0.80 -9.48 -11.22
C LYS A 173 -0.05 -8.29 -10.61
N ARG A 174 0.40 -7.34 -11.44
CA ARG A 174 1.18 -6.18 -11.00
C ARG A 174 0.34 -4.93 -10.76
N HIS A 175 -0.79 -4.79 -11.43
CA HIS A 175 -1.67 -3.63 -11.33
C HIS A 175 -3.08 -4.12 -11.04
N GLN A 176 -3.48 -4.03 -9.78
CA GLN A 176 -4.74 -4.58 -9.31
C GLN A 176 -5.67 -3.47 -8.82
N HIS A 177 -6.95 -3.63 -9.13
CA HIS A 177 -8.04 -2.88 -8.53
C HIS A 177 -8.85 -3.86 -7.67
N ILE A 178 -9.00 -3.54 -6.40
CA ILE A 178 -9.62 -4.42 -5.42
C ILE A 178 -10.76 -3.67 -4.73
N VAL A 179 -11.86 -4.36 -4.49
CA VAL A 179 -12.94 -3.91 -3.62
C VAL A 179 -13.09 -4.95 -2.52
N GLY A 180 -12.63 -4.62 -1.32
CA GLY A 180 -12.70 -5.49 -0.14
C GLY A 180 -13.87 -5.08 0.76
N PHE A 181 -14.59 -6.06 1.30
CA PHE A 181 -15.70 -5.81 2.21
C PHE A 181 -15.27 -6.12 3.64
N GLU A 182 -15.55 -5.20 4.54
CA GLU A 182 -15.36 -5.37 5.97
C GLU A 182 -16.59 -6.07 6.60
N HIS A 183 -16.42 -6.57 7.81
CA HIS A 183 -17.57 -7.06 8.56
C HIS A 183 -18.60 -5.93 8.77
N PRO A 184 -19.90 -6.21 8.61
CA PRO A 184 -20.94 -5.21 8.84
C PRO A 184 -20.80 -4.59 10.23
N LYS A 185 -20.82 -3.26 10.29
CA LYS A 185 -20.79 -2.50 11.53
C LYS A 185 -22.01 -1.55 11.56
N ASP A 186 -22.73 -1.53 12.66
CA ASP A 186 -23.88 -0.66 12.86
C ASP A 186 -24.96 -0.78 11.77
N GLY A 187 -25.14 -1.99 11.20
CA GLY A 187 -26.12 -2.25 10.13
C GLY A 187 -25.75 -1.66 8.77
N LYS A 188 -24.53 -1.15 8.61
CA LYS A 188 -24.01 -0.60 7.36
C LYS A 188 -23.03 -1.56 6.71
N THR A 189 -23.00 -1.56 5.38
CA THR A 189 -21.96 -2.18 4.59
C THR A 189 -20.76 -1.25 4.50
N ARG A 190 -19.61 -1.71 4.98
CA ARG A 190 -18.32 -1.05 4.82
C ARG A 190 -17.49 -1.75 3.77
N PHE A 191 -16.80 -0.98 2.96
CA PHE A 191 -15.94 -1.50 1.91
C PHE A 191 -14.79 -0.55 1.62
N ALA A 192 -13.65 -1.13 1.24
CA ALA A 192 -12.47 -0.41 0.81
C ALA A 192 -12.27 -0.54 -0.70
N LEU A 193 -11.93 0.56 -1.35
CA LEU A 193 -11.44 0.59 -2.72
C LEU A 193 -9.92 0.66 -2.66
N VAL A 194 -9.23 -0.22 -3.38
CA VAL A 194 -7.77 -0.30 -3.37
C VAL A 194 -7.24 -0.36 -4.79
N ALA A 195 -6.20 0.42 -5.07
CA ALA A 195 -5.34 0.26 -6.24
C ALA A 195 -3.94 -0.16 -5.76
N LEU A 196 -3.45 -1.28 -6.27
CA LEU A 196 -2.19 -1.89 -5.90
C LEU A 196 -1.28 -1.99 -7.12
N ASP A 197 -0.11 -1.36 -7.02
CA ASP A 197 0.95 -1.44 -8.02
C ASP A 197 2.14 -2.19 -7.40
N LEU A 198 2.44 -3.40 -7.92
CA LEU A 198 3.48 -4.30 -7.44
C LEU A 198 4.74 -4.22 -8.30
N PRO A 199 5.94 -4.36 -7.71
CA PRO A 199 7.19 -4.36 -8.46
C PRO A 199 7.33 -5.56 -9.40
N ALA A 200 8.10 -5.38 -10.48
CA ALA A 200 8.33 -6.40 -11.51
C ALA A 200 8.95 -7.70 -10.97
N VAL A 201 9.81 -7.58 -9.97
CA VAL A 201 10.55 -8.71 -9.39
C VAL A 201 9.67 -9.69 -8.58
N MET A 202 8.42 -9.32 -8.30
CA MET A 202 7.49 -10.24 -7.62
C MET A 202 6.83 -11.26 -8.56
N ASP A 203 6.99 -11.10 -9.88
CA ASP A 203 6.40 -12.02 -10.87
C ASP A 203 7.30 -13.23 -11.18
N GLU A 204 8.60 -13.17 -10.87
CA GLU A 204 9.57 -14.23 -11.21
C GLU A 204 9.56 -15.45 -10.25
N GLY A 205 8.81 -15.39 -9.14
CA GLY A 205 8.76 -16.45 -8.12
C GLY A 205 7.91 -17.69 -8.46
N SER A 206 7.23 -17.75 -9.61
CA SER A 206 6.39 -18.90 -10.01
C SER A 206 6.96 -19.73 -11.18
N GLY A 207 8.18 -19.44 -11.59
CA GLY A 207 8.89 -20.25 -12.59
C GLY A 207 9.40 -21.56 -11.96
N LYS A 208 8.80 -22.69 -12.37
CA LYS A 208 9.18 -24.06 -12.09
C LYS A 208 10.69 -24.25 -12.07
N SER A 209 11.17 -24.83 -10.97
CA SER A 209 12.34 -25.71 -11.03
C SER A 209 11.83 -27.09 -11.48
N ASP A 210 12.18 -27.48 -12.70
CA ASP A 210 12.14 -28.85 -13.17
C ASP A 210 13.20 -29.70 -12.44
#